data_ef4b9d210b80b0e7bc5a6622cc7e9d45
#
_entry.id   ef4b9d210b80b0e7bc5a6622cc7e9d45
#
_cell.length_a   1.000
_cell.length_b   1.000
_cell.length_c   1.000
_cell.angle_alpha   90.00
_cell.angle_beta   90.00
_cell.angle_gamma   90.00
#
_symmetry.space_group_name_H-M   'P 1'
#
loop_
_entity.id
_entity.type
_entity.pdbx_description
1 polymer ?
#
loop_
_entity_poly.entity_id
_entity_poly.type
_entity_poly.pdbx_seq_one_letter_code
_entity_poly.pdbx_strand_id
1 'polypeptide(L)'
;MRVIVCLEDKGGMMFNHRRQSRDRVLNADVLAQCRGTRLCISPYSMLLFEGSDADILCDESFLELAGEGDFCFVEDRALAPYADRIEEVIVYKWNRRYPTDTYFDLDLAALGFKLASSEDFAGYSHEKITKETYRK
;
A
#
# COMPACT_ATOMS: atom_id res chain seq x y z
N MET A 1 3.72 -11.47 -5.65
CA MET A 1 3.94 -10.29 -4.81
C MET A 1 2.69 -9.94 -4.02
N ARG A 2 2.85 -9.27 -2.91
CA ARG A 2 1.76 -8.76 -2.07
C ARG A 2 1.82 -7.23 -2.09
N VAL A 3 0.68 -6.59 -2.32
CA VAL A 3 0.62 -5.15 -2.55
C VAL A 3 0.02 -4.44 -1.35
N ILE A 4 0.58 -3.31 -0.99
CA ILE A 4 0.07 -2.43 0.07
C ILE A 4 -0.22 -1.07 -0.54
N VAL A 5 -1.44 -0.56 -0.33
CA VAL A 5 -1.85 0.77 -0.79
C VAL A 5 -2.57 1.52 0.33
N CYS A 6 -2.54 2.84 0.27
CA CYS A 6 -3.30 3.73 1.16
C CYS A 6 -4.30 4.50 0.31
N LEU A 7 -5.59 4.42 0.67
CA LEU A 7 -6.67 4.97 -0.14
C LEU A 7 -7.54 5.94 0.67
N GLU A 8 -7.90 7.06 0.04
CA GLU A 8 -8.95 7.94 0.56
C GLU A 8 -10.33 7.36 0.21
N ASP A 9 -11.42 8.00 0.64
CA ASP A 9 -12.78 7.44 0.58
C ASP A 9 -13.27 7.06 -0.82
N LYS A 10 -12.73 7.66 -1.87
CA LYS A 10 -13.10 7.37 -3.26
C LYS A 10 -12.14 6.42 -3.98
N GLY A 11 -11.21 5.80 -3.24
CA GLY A 11 -10.20 4.95 -3.84
C GLY A 11 -9.00 5.70 -4.41
N GLY A 12 -8.83 6.95 -4.04
CA GLY A 12 -7.74 7.78 -4.49
C GLY A 12 -6.43 7.48 -3.79
N MET A 13 -5.34 7.58 -4.53
CA MET A 13 -3.98 7.33 -4.06
C MET A 13 -3.15 8.60 -3.95
N MET A 14 -3.29 9.50 -4.92
CA MET A 14 -2.49 10.71 -5.02
C MET A 14 -3.28 11.88 -5.58
N PHE A 15 -2.77 13.08 -5.35
CA PHE A 15 -3.24 14.31 -5.97
C PHE A 15 -2.05 15.16 -6.39
N ASN A 16 -2.05 15.62 -7.63
CA ASN A 16 -1.01 16.51 -8.17
C ASN A 16 0.40 15.93 -7.95
N HIS A 17 0.57 14.63 -8.22
CA HIS A 17 1.82 13.86 -8.06
C HIS A 17 2.35 13.83 -6.61
N ARG A 18 1.48 14.02 -5.64
CA ARG A 18 1.85 13.99 -4.22
C ARG A 18 0.96 13.03 -3.44
N ARG A 19 1.53 12.41 -2.38
CA ARG A 19 0.71 11.61 -1.48
C ARG A 19 -0.30 12.49 -0.77
N GLN A 20 -1.46 11.91 -0.51
CA GLN A 20 -2.58 12.63 0.11
C GLN A 20 -2.37 12.86 1.59
N SER A 21 -1.71 11.92 2.25
CA SER A 21 -1.42 11.99 3.67
C SER A 21 -0.31 11.01 4.05
N ARG A 22 0.13 11.09 5.29
CA ARG A 22 1.03 10.10 5.88
C ARG A 22 0.75 10.01 7.37
N ASP A 23 1.10 8.88 7.97
CA ASP A 23 0.86 8.64 9.38
C ASP A 23 1.92 7.70 9.92
N ARG A 24 2.59 8.10 11.00
CA ARG A 24 3.71 7.30 11.55
C ARG A 24 3.24 5.96 12.12
N VAL A 25 2.03 5.88 12.66
CA VAL A 25 1.49 4.63 13.17
C VAL A 25 1.19 3.68 12.02
N LEU A 26 0.63 4.19 10.92
CA LEU A 26 0.42 3.39 9.72
C LEU A 26 1.75 2.89 9.14
N ASN A 27 2.75 3.76 9.05
CA ASN A 27 4.05 3.37 8.51
C ASN A 27 4.70 2.29 9.38
N ALA A 28 4.56 2.38 10.71
CA ALA A 28 5.05 1.36 11.62
C ALA A 28 4.31 0.02 11.42
N ASP A 29 3.01 0.07 11.15
CA ASP A 29 2.23 -1.13 10.87
C ASP A 29 2.66 -1.80 9.56
N VAL A 30 2.97 -1.01 8.53
CA VAL A 30 3.53 -1.53 7.27
C VAL A 30 4.84 -2.26 7.53
N LEU A 31 5.75 -1.66 8.31
CA LEU A 31 7.02 -2.28 8.63
C LEU A 31 6.85 -3.57 9.45
N ALA A 32 5.91 -3.58 10.38
CA ALA A 32 5.58 -4.79 11.15
C ALA A 32 5.02 -5.89 10.24
N GLN A 33 4.18 -5.54 9.27
CA GLN A 33 3.62 -6.47 8.30
C GLN A 33 4.72 -7.11 7.46
N CYS A 34 5.76 -6.36 7.12
CA CYS A 34 6.84 -6.82 6.26
C CYS A 34 7.99 -7.52 7.02
N ARG A 35 7.89 -7.63 8.34
CA ARG A 35 8.95 -8.24 9.15
C ARG A 35 9.24 -9.67 8.68
N GLY A 36 10.52 -9.96 8.44
CA GLY A 36 10.95 -11.25 7.92
C GLY A 36 10.79 -11.43 6.41
N THR A 37 10.32 -10.41 5.70
CA THR A 37 10.20 -10.40 4.25
C THR A 37 10.77 -9.09 3.68
N ARG A 38 10.86 -9.01 2.35
CA ARG A 38 11.38 -7.82 1.70
C ARG A 38 10.24 -6.84 1.36
N LEU A 39 10.50 -5.56 1.59
CA LEU A 39 9.60 -4.46 1.20
C LEU A 39 10.19 -3.77 -0.03
N CYS A 40 9.44 -3.78 -1.13
CA CYS A 40 9.84 -3.16 -2.39
C CYS A 40 9.10 -1.82 -2.55
N ILE A 41 9.83 -0.76 -2.81
CA ILE A 41 9.27 0.59 -2.90
C ILE A 41 9.95 1.39 -4.01
N SER A 42 9.26 2.43 -4.49
CA SER A 42 9.90 3.44 -5.35
C SER A 42 10.77 4.38 -4.52
N PRO A 43 11.73 5.08 -5.14
CA PRO A 43 12.49 6.12 -4.44
C PRO A 43 11.61 7.20 -3.82
N TYR A 44 10.47 7.50 -4.42
CA TYR A 44 9.51 8.47 -3.87
C TYR A 44 9.03 8.08 -2.47
N SER A 45 8.84 6.78 -2.23
CA SER A 45 8.31 6.28 -0.95
C SER A 45 9.37 6.09 0.12
N MET A 46 10.66 6.16 -0.22
CA MET A 46 11.76 5.84 0.70
C MET A 46 11.73 6.71 1.96
N LEU A 47 11.35 7.97 1.83
CA LEU A 47 11.28 8.90 2.96
C LEU A 47 10.39 8.40 4.10
N LEU A 48 9.32 7.69 3.76
CA LEU A 48 8.37 7.17 4.77
C LEU A 48 8.99 6.11 5.68
N PHE A 49 10.04 5.44 5.23
CA PHE A 49 10.63 4.28 5.91
C PHE A 49 12.09 4.50 6.29
N GLU A 50 12.59 5.74 6.18
CA GLU A 50 13.97 6.07 6.56
C GLU A 50 14.23 5.72 8.03
N GLY A 51 15.43 5.25 8.29
CA GLY A 51 15.87 4.91 9.63
C GLY A 51 15.38 3.55 10.13
N SER A 52 14.58 2.82 9.34
CA SER A 52 14.16 1.48 9.72
C SER A 52 15.28 0.47 9.42
N ASP A 53 15.22 -0.68 10.08
CA ASP A 53 16.12 -1.82 9.83
C ASP A 53 15.50 -2.86 8.90
N ALA A 54 14.41 -2.52 8.23
CA ALA A 54 13.71 -3.40 7.30
C ALA A 54 14.57 -3.72 6.08
N ASP A 55 14.34 -4.91 5.50
CA ASP A 55 14.93 -5.29 4.23
C ASP A 55 14.17 -4.61 3.10
N ILE A 56 14.73 -3.52 2.58
CA ILE A 56 14.06 -2.67 1.59
C ILE A 56 14.78 -2.75 0.25
N LEU A 57 14.03 -3.06 -0.82
CA LEU A 57 14.44 -2.87 -2.19
C LEU A 57 13.83 -1.54 -2.67
N CYS A 58 14.68 -0.54 -2.89
CA CYS A 58 14.25 0.78 -3.36
C CYS A 58 14.75 0.98 -4.80
N ASP A 59 13.84 0.98 -5.75
CA ASP A 59 14.18 1.07 -7.17
C ASP A 59 12.97 1.56 -7.98
N GLU A 60 13.19 2.32 -9.03
CA GLU A 60 12.11 2.76 -9.92
C GLU A 60 11.35 1.59 -10.54
N SER A 61 12.02 0.45 -10.76
CA SER A 61 11.46 -0.76 -11.32
C SER A 61 11.05 -1.76 -10.24
N PHE A 62 10.67 -1.28 -9.06
CA PHE A 62 10.42 -2.15 -7.91
C PHE A 62 9.30 -3.18 -8.15
N LEU A 63 8.30 -2.87 -8.97
CA LEU A 63 7.23 -3.81 -9.28
C LEU A 63 7.69 -4.95 -10.18
N GLU A 64 8.60 -4.68 -11.11
CA GLU A 64 9.19 -5.70 -11.95
C GLU A 64 10.18 -6.58 -11.18
N LEU A 65 10.89 -5.99 -10.22
CA LEU A 65 11.92 -6.67 -9.44
C LEU A 65 11.38 -7.48 -8.28
N ALA A 66 10.16 -7.19 -7.82
CA ALA A 66 9.57 -7.89 -6.71
C ALA A 66 9.36 -9.36 -7.03
N GLY A 67 9.72 -10.22 -6.09
CA GLY A 67 9.56 -11.67 -6.20
C GLY A 67 8.32 -12.18 -5.50
N GLU A 68 8.14 -13.48 -5.57
CA GLU A 68 7.07 -14.18 -4.87
C GLU A 68 7.23 -13.94 -3.36
N GLY A 69 6.15 -13.57 -2.71
CA GLY A 69 6.15 -13.30 -1.27
C GLY A 69 6.65 -11.93 -0.85
N ASP A 70 7.29 -11.16 -1.74
CA ASP A 70 7.70 -9.79 -1.43
C ASP A 70 6.48 -8.89 -1.27
N PHE A 71 6.59 -7.89 -0.39
CA PHE A 71 5.61 -6.81 -0.29
C PHE A 71 6.04 -5.64 -1.17
N CYS A 72 5.07 -5.01 -1.83
CA CYS A 72 5.27 -3.77 -2.58
C CYS A 72 4.37 -2.68 -1.99
N PHE A 73 4.96 -1.62 -1.47
CA PHE A 73 4.22 -0.45 -1.04
C PHE A 73 4.10 0.51 -2.21
N VAL A 74 2.88 0.74 -2.67
CA VAL A 74 2.63 1.44 -3.93
C VAL A 74 1.85 2.73 -3.67
N GLU A 75 2.44 3.87 -4.06
CA GLU A 75 1.80 5.17 -3.96
C GLU A 75 1.47 5.77 -5.32
N ASP A 76 2.29 5.52 -6.32
CA ASP A 76 2.33 6.30 -7.56
C ASP A 76 2.39 5.48 -8.85
N ARG A 77 2.01 4.22 -8.78
CA ARG A 77 2.09 3.31 -9.94
C ARG A 77 0.73 2.69 -10.25
N ALA A 78 0.49 2.46 -11.54
CA ALA A 78 -0.60 1.60 -11.99
C ALA A 78 -0.29 0.15 -11.66
N LEU A 79 -1.27 -0.59 -11.16
CA LEU A 79 -1.13 -1.99 -10.77
C LEU A 79 -1.76 -2.97 -11.75
N ALA A 80 -2.65 -2.49 -12.63
CA ALA A 80 -3.32 -3.36 -13.60
C ALA A 80 -2.34 -4.21 -14.43
N PRO A 81 -1.18 -3.69 -14.88
CA PRO A 81 -0.22 -4.50 -15.63
C PRO A 81 0.37 -5.67 -14.85
N TYR A 82 0.29 -5.64 -13.52
CA TYR A 82 0.88 -6.66 -12.63
C TYR A 82 -0.17 -7.55 -11.97
N ALA A 83 -1.44 -7.42 -12.35
CA ALA A 83 -2.56 -8.07 -11.66
C ALA A 83 -2.37 -9.58 -11.50
N ASP A 84 -1.83 -10.26 -12.52
CA ASP A 84 -1.62 -11.70 -12.50
C ASP A 84 -0.56 -12.16 -11.49
N ARG A 85 0.31 -11.27 -11.06
CA ARG A 85 1.38 -11.56 -10.11
C ARG A 85 1.02 -11.24 -8.68
N ILE A 86 -0.13 -10.58 -8.46
CA ILE A 86 -0.54 -10.14 -7.13
C ILE A 86 -1.33 -11.24 -6.44
N GLU A 87 -0.83 -11.71 -5.30
CA GLU A 87 -1.46 -12.78 -4.51
C GLU A 87 -2.26 -12.25 -3.32
N GLU A 88 -1.95 -11.04 -2.85
CA GLU A 88 -2.62 -10.42 -1.71
C GLU A 88 -2.56 -8.91 -1.85
N VAL A 89 -3.63 -8.23 -1.41
CA VAL A 89 -3.69 -6.77 -1.38
C VAL A 89 -4.09 -6.32 0.01
N ILE A 90 -3.27 -5.45 0.59
CA ILE A 90 -3.55 -4.81 1.87
C ILE A 90 -3.90 -3.36 1.59
N VAL A 91 -5.11 -2.95 1.98
CA VAL A 91 -5.61 -1.59 1.80
C VAL A 91 -5.70 -0.92 3.14
N TYR A 92 -4.96 0.17 3.32
CA TYR A 92 -5.14 1.08 4.44
C TYR A 92 -6.07 2.18 4.02
N LYS A 93 -7.20 2.32 4.67
CA LYS A 93 -8.17 3.38 4.41
C LYS A 93 -7.95 4.51 5.38
N TRP A 94 -7.71 5.73 4.85
CA TRP A 94 -7.58 6.91 5.67
C TRP A 94 -8.87 7.26 6.40
N ASN A 95 -10.03 6.82 5.87
CA ASN A 95 -11.36 7.18 6.34
C ASN A 95 -11.57 8.69 6.29
N ARG A 96 -11.04 9.29 5.25
CA ARG A 96 -11.17 10.71 4.92
C ARG A 96 -11.30 10.89 3.43
N ARG A 97 -11.87 12.02 3.03
CA ARG A 97 -11.88 12.45 1.64
C ARG A 97 -10.72 13.42 1.44
N TYR A 98 -9.90 13.12 0.45
CA TYR A 98 -8.84 14.01 0.01
C TYR A 98 -9.02 14.32 -1.47
N PRO A 99 -8.55 15.49 -1.96
CA PRO A 99 -8.45 15.71 -3.40
C PRO A 99 -7.67 14.57 -4.03
N THR A 100 -8.14 14.07 -5.18
CA THR A 100 -7.50 12.94 -5.84
C THR A 100 -7.63 13.04 -7.36
N ASP A 101 -6.56 12.65 -8.06
CA ASP A 101 -6.52 12.55 -9.52
C ASP A 101 -5.85 11.25 -9.97
N THR A 102 -5.34 10.45 -9.04
CA THR A 102 -4.76 9.14 -9.30
C THR A 102 -5.45 8.11 -8.42
N TYR A 103 -6.02 7.09 -9.04
CA TYR A 103 -6.87 6.12 -8.37
C TYR A 103 -6.24 4.73 -8.39
N PHE A 104 -6.57 3.95 -7.37
CA PHE A 104 -6.28 2.52 -7.33
C PHE A 104 -7.01 1.85 -8.51
N ASP A 105 -6.27 1.17 -9.36
CA ASP A 105 -6.74 0.71 -10.67
C ASP A 105 -7.10 -0.77 -10.73
N LEU A 106 -7.23 -1.45 -9.60
CA LEU A 106 -7.66 -2.84 -9.55
C LEU A 106 -9.10 -2.96 -9.08
N ASP A 107 -9.90 -3.73 -9.83
CA ASP A 107 -11.20 -4.19 -9.36
C ASP A 107 -11.00 -5.52 -8.66
N LEU A 108 -10.86 -5.47 -7.33
CA LEU A 108 -10.49 -6.63 -6.53
C LEU A 108 -11.52 -7.76 -6.65
N ALA A 109 -12.81 -7.43 -6.66
CA ALA A 109 -13.87 -8.44 -6.79
C ALA A 109 -13.81 -9.12 -8.15
N ALA A 110 -13.64 -8.34 -9.22
CA ALA A 110 -13.53 -8.89 -10.58
C ALA A 110 -12.31 -9.79 -10.75
N LEU A 111 -11.23 -9.50 -10.03
CA LEU A 111 -10.00 -10.30 -10.06
C LEU A 111 -10.05 -11.52 -9.15
N GLY A 112 -11.14 -11.73 -8.42
CA GLY A 112 -11.32 -12.89 -7.54
C GLY A 112 -10.79 -12.70 -6.12
N PHE A 113 -10.40 -11.49 -5.74
CA PHE A 113 -10.01 -11.20 -4.36
C PHE A 113 -11.22 -11.09 -3.46
N LYS A 114 -11.09 -11.61 -2.25
CA LYS A 114 -12.12 -11.54 -1.20
C LYS A 114 -11.54 -10.96 0.06
N LEU A 115 -12.36 -10.23 0.79
CA LEU A 115 -11.95 -9.67 2.08
C LEU A 115 -11.68 -10.82 3.06
N ALA A 116 -10.42 -10.93 3.48
CA ALA A 116 -9.97 -11.97 4.43
C ALA A 116 -10.00 -11.45 5.87
N SER A 117 -9.67 -10.17 6.08
CA SER A 117 -9.70 -9.55 7.40
C SER A 117 -9.86 -8.05 7.29
N SER A 118 -10.38 -7.44 8.35
CA SER A 118 -10.53 -6.00 8.47
C SER A 118 -10.31 -5.62 9.93
N GLU A 119 -9.51 -4.60 10.17
CA GLU A 119 -9.29 -4.08 11.52
C GLU A 119 -9.17 -2.57 11.50
N ASP A 120 -9.63 -1.93 12.57
CA ASP A 120 -9.52 -0.50 12.76
C ASP A 120 -8.46 -0.23 13.83
N PHE A 121 -7.69 0.84 13.66
CA PHE A 121 -6.74 1.29 14.66
C PHE A 121 -6.63 2.81 14.64
N ALA A 122 -6.22 3.38 15.77
CA ALA A 122 -5.96 4.80 15.86
C ALA A 122 -4.62 5.11 15.22
N GLY A 123 -4.60 6.07 14.29
CA GLY A 123 -3.36 6.61 13.73
C GLY A 123 -2.74 7.63 14.67
N TYR A 124 -1.59 8.16 14.24
CA TYR A 124 -0.96 9.28 14.94
C TYR A 124 -1.71 10.59 14.68
N SER A 125 -2.02 10.87 13.43
CA SER A 125 -2.72 12.09 12.98
C SER A 125 -4.09 11.82 12.39
N HIS A 126 -4.58 10.58 12.46
CA HIS A 126 -5.89 10.16 11.98
C HIS A 126 -6.60 9.43 13.11
N GLU A 127 -7.87 9.77 13.33
CA GLU A 127 -8.64 9.16 14.43
C GLU A 127 -8.80 7.65 14.24
N LYS A 128 -9.09 7.23 13.02
CA LYS A 128 -9.30 5.82 12.71
C LYS A 128 -8.78 5.52 11.31
N ILE A 129 -7.92 4.52 11.24
CA ILE A 129 -7.44 3.93 9.98
C ILE A 129 -8.00 2.52 9.92
N THR A 130 -8.53 2.12 8.76
CA THR A 130 -9.03 0.76 8.55
C THR A 130 -8.06 0.01 7.65
N LYS A 131 -7.59 -1.16 8.12
CA LYS A 131 -6.71 -2.05 7.37
C LYS A 131 -7.52 -3.24 6.88
N GLU A 132 -7.63 -3.39 5.59
CA GLU A 132 -8.32 -4.51 4.94
C GLU A 132 -7.33 -5.37 4.19
N THR A 133 -7.41 -6.69 4.40
CA THR A 133 -6.58 -7.66 3.68
C THR A 133 -7.46 -8.46 2.73
N TYR A 134 -7.07 -8.49 1.46
CA TYR A 134 -7.79 -9.19 0.40
C TYR A 134 -6.93 -10.32 -0.15
N ARG A 135 -7.53 -11.49 -0.30
CA ARG A 135 -6.88 -12.68 -0.87
C ARG A 135 -7.79 -13.34 -1.89
N LYS A 136 -7.19 -14.06 -2.81
CA LYS A 136 -7.93 -14.89 -3.78
C LYS A 136 -8.45 -16.16 -3.16
#